data_29b36e9d158abf37e44a10723a561114
#
_entry.id   29b36e9d158abf37e44a10723a561114
#
_cell.length_a   1.000
_cell.length_b   1.000
_cell.length_c   1.000
_cell.angle_alpha   90.00
_cell.angle_beta   90.00
_cell.angle_gamma   90.00
#
_symmetry.space_group_name_H-M   'P 1'
#
loop_
_entity.id
_entity.type
_entity.pdbx_description
1 polymer ?
#
loop_
_entity_poly.entity_id
_entity_poly.type
_entity_poly.pdbx_seq_one_letter_code
_entity_poly.pdbx_strand_id
1 'polypeptide(L)'
;MDIQTRLFERIKIKDNIKFLFPALIVLISFFSSFTAIAQDDEAVQAGKKLFNANCAACHKLNKRAVGPALRGVSAKYDREWLYTWIKNSTAMVKSGDAQAVAIYEEYNGSVMTSFPQLSNEDIDNIIAYTDYIPPAPVASATVPGAAPGQSGSSGVNNNIIL
;
A
#
# COMPACT_ATOMS: atom_id res chain seq x y z
N MET A 1 -26.71 -49.60 35.56
CA MET A 1 -25.70 -48.70 34.92
C MET A 1 -25.01 -47.98 36.05
N ASP A 2 -23.82 -48.43 36.40
CA ASP A 2 -23.14 -48.27 37.68
C ASP A 2 -22.56 -46.86 37.84
N ILE A 3 -22.69 -46.28 39.02
CA ILE A 3 -22.18 -44.96 39.38
C ILE A 3 -20.65 -44.84 39.14
N GLN A 4 -19.96 -45.96 39.26
CA GLN A 4 -18.52 -46.06 39.03
C GLN A 4 -18.16 -45.75 37.56
N THR A 5 -18.95 -46.18 36.59
CA THR A 5 -18.70 -45.95 35.16
C THR A 5 -18.84 -44.48 34.79
N ARG A 6 -19.79 -43.75 35.39
CA ARG A 6 -19.99 -42.30 35.15
C ARG A 6 -18.89 -41.43 35.77
N LEU A 7 -18.30 -41.88 36.88
CA LEU A 7 -17.17 -41.21 37.51
C LEU A 7 -15.90 -41.34 36.67
N PHE A 8 -15.66 -42.53 36.11
CA PHE A 8 -14.50 -42.79 35.22
C PHE A 8 -14.56 -41.97 33.93
N GLU A 9 -15.73 -41.85 33.31
CA GLU A 9 -15.94 -41.01 32.12
C GLU A 9 -15.70 -39.54 32.41
N ARG A 10 -16.14 -39.04 33.57
CA ARG A 10 -15.90 -37.62 33.95
C ARG A 10 -14.43 -37.29 34.24
N ILE A 11 -13.66 -38.26 34.75
CA ILE A 11 -12.23 -38.08 35.04
C ILE A 11 -11.44 -38.04 33.74
N LYS A 12 -11.76 -38.93 32.78
CA LYS A 12 -11.09 -38.99 31.47
C LYS A 12 -11.32 -37.74 30.61
N ILE A 13 -12.51 -37.12 30.72
CA ILE A 13 -12.83 -35.85 30.03
C ILE A 13 -12.05 -34.69 30.65
N LYS A 14 -11.87 -34.67 31.99
CA LYS A 14 -11.12 -33.59 32.67
C LYS A 14 -9.63 -33.58 32.31
N ASP A 15 -9.03 -34.74 32.15
CA ASP A 15 -7.61 -34.83 31.83
C ASP A 15 -7.33 -34.47 30.36
N ASN A 16 -8.22 -34.84 29.45
CA ASN A 16 -8.12 -34.44 28.05
C ASN A 16 -8.33 -32.91 27.84
N ILE A 17 -9.18 -32.26 28.63
CA ILE A 17 -9.40 -30.83 28.62
C ILE A 17 -8.13 -30.08 29.02
N LYS A 18 -7.36 -30.55 29.98
CA LYS A 18 -6.11 -29.89 30.40
C LYS A 18 -5.04 -29.85 29.32
N PHE A 19 -5.04 -30.81 28.39
CA PHE A 19 -4.13 -30.84 27.24
C PHE A 19 -4.71 -30.13 26.00
N LEU A 20 -6.03 -30.10 25.84
CA LEU A 20 -6.69 -29.42 24.71
C LEU A 20 -6.64 -27.90 24.82
N PHE A 21 -6.74 -27.34 26.03
CA PHE A 21 -6.69 -25.90 26.24
C PHE A 21 -5.37 -25.25 25.81
N PRO A 22 -4.18 -25.73 26.22
CA PRO A 22 -2.92 -25.17 25.79
C PRO A 22 -2.66 -25.37 24.29
N ALA A 23 -3.09 -26.51 23.72
CA ALA A 23 -2.97 -26.76 22.29
C ALA A 23 -3.84 -25.80 21.47
N LEU A 24 -5.05 -25.47 21.92
CA LEU A 24 -5.94 -24.51 21.28
C LEU A 24 -5.37 -23.09 21.34
N ILE A 25 -4.78 -22.70 22.48
CA ILE A 25 -4.15 -21.37 22.64
C ILE A 25 -2.95 -21.23 21.70
N VAL A 26 -2.12 -22.26 21.57
CA VAL A 26 -0.97 -22.26 20.64
C VAL A 26 -1.45 -22.18 19.19
N LEU A 27 -2.54 -22.87 18.83
CA LEU A 27 -3.11 -22.83 17.48
C LEU A 27 -3.67 -21.44 17.14
N ILE A 28 -4.35 -20.79 18.08
CA ILE A 28 -4.90 -19.43 17.91
C ILE A 28 -3.77 -18.41 17.80
N SER A 29 -2.68 -18.55 18.56
CA SER A 29 -1.52 -17.67 18.48
C SER A 29 -0.78 -17.75 17.13
N PHE A 30 -0.79 -18.90 16.49
CA PHE A 30 -0.16 -19.11 15.19
C PHE A 30 -0.97 -18.48 14.03
N PHE A 31 -2.29 -18.37 14.18
CA PHE A 31 -3.16 -17.79 13.16
C PHE A 31 -3.15 -16.24 13.16
N SER A 32 -2.75 -15.60 14.27
CA SER A 32 -2.78 -14.14 14.41
C SER A 32 -1.63 -13.43 13.69
N SER A 33 -0.62 -14.14 13.19
CA SER A 33 0.57 -13.53 12.58
C SER A 33 0.47 -13.33 11.06
N PHE A 34 -0.62 -13.74 10.41
CA PHE A 34 -0.70 -13.76 8.94
C PHE A 34 -1.42 -12.58 8.30
N THR A 35 -1.95 -11.64 9.09
CA THR A 35 -2.79 -10.54 8.56
C THR A 35 -2.03 -9.25 8.23
N ALA A 36 -0.78 -9.07 8.66
CA ALA A 36 -0.08 -7.80 8.52
C ALA A 36 0.38 -7.47 7.08
N ILE A 37 0.67 -8.46 6.25
CA ILE A 37 1.21 -8.23 4.90
C ILE A 37 0.10 -7.86 3.89
N ALA A 38 -1.12 -8.35 4.09
CA ALA A 38 -2.23 -8.07 3.18
C ALA A 38 -2.78 -6.64 3.30
N GLN A 39 -2.62 -6.01 4.46
CA GLN A 39 -3.15 -4.68 4.76
C GLN A 39 -2.35 -3.57 4.09
N ASP A 40 -1.03 -3.73 3.99
CA ASP A 40 -0.15 -2.76 3.30
C ASP A 40 -0.43 -2.73 1.79
N ASP A 41 -0.68 -3.89 1.16
CA ASP A 41 -1.02 -3.96 -0.25
C ASP A 41 -2.38 -3.34 -0.56
N GLU A 42 -3.37 -3.50 0.31
CA GLU A 42 -4.71 -2.90 0.15
C GLU A 42 -4.64 -1.38 0.25
N ALA A 43 -3.96 -0.83 1.25
CA ALA A 43 -3.75 0.60 1.42
C ALA A 43 -3.05 1.23 0.20
N VAL A 44 -1.99 0.59 -0.30
CA VAL A 44 -1.27 1.03 -1.50
C VAL A 44 -2.17 1.03 -2.74
N GLN A 45 -3.01 0.01 -2.93
CA GLN A 45 -3.92 -0.05 -4.08
C GLN A 45 -5.06 0.98 -3.96
N ALA A 46 -5.63 1.18 -2.77
CA ALA A 46 -6.60 2.23 -2.51
C ALA A 46 -5.99 3.61 -2.75
N GLY A 47 -4.81 3.86 -2.23
CA GLY A 47 -4.05 5.09 -2.41
C GLY A 47 -3.72 5.38 -3.87
N LYS A 48 -3.35 4.35 -4.64
CA LYS A 48 -3.12 4.49 -6.09
C LYS A 48 -4.36 4.98 -6.84
N LYS A 49 -5.53 4.45 -6.50
CA LYS A 49 -6.80 4.90 -7.10
C LYS A 49 -7.09 6.35 -6.76
N LEU A 50 -6.97 6.72 -5.48
CA LEU A 50 -7.19 8.08 -5.00
C LEU A 50 -6.18 9.06 -5.60
N PHE A 51 -4.89 8.70 -5.66
CA PHE A 51 -3.84 9.50 -6.29
C PHE A 51 -4.14 9.76 -7.77
N ASN A 52 -4.51 8.74 -8.51
CA ASN A 52 -4.82 8.89 -9.94
C ASN A 52 -6.03 9.80 -10.18
N ALA A 53 -7.03 9.72 -9.32
CA ALA A 53 -8.25 10.52 -9.44
C ALA A 53 -8.04 11.99 -9.05
N ASN A 54 -7.20 12.28 -8.05
CA ASN A 54 -7.15 13.60 -7.42
C ASN A 54 -5.80 14.32 -7.61
N CYS A 55 -4.69 13.60 -7.73
CA CYS A 55 -3.34 14.15 -7.60
C CYS A 55 -2.53 14.09 -8.90
N ALA A 56 -2.73 13.05 -9.73
CA ALA A 56 -1.87 12.70 -10.85
C ALA A 56 -1.86 13.75 -11.98
N ALA A 57 -2.88 14.60 -12.05
CA ALA A 57 -2.93 15.70 -13.02
C ALA A 57 -1.79 16.71 -12.81
N CYS A 58 -1.49 17.01 -11.54
CA CYS A 58 -0.49 18.03 -11.16
C CYS A 58 0.78 17.46 -10.57
N HIS A 59 0.75 16.23 -10.00
CA HIS A 59 1.89 15.60 -9.33
C HIS A 59 2.37 14.34 -10.03
N LYS A 60 3.67 14.09 -9.93
CA LYS A 60 4.29 12.81 -10.29
C LYS A 60 5.04 12.25 -9.08
N LEU A 61 5.24 10.92 -9.05
CA LEU A 61 5.94 10.31 -7.94
C LEU A 61 7.42 10.73 -7.89
N ASN A 62 8.13 10.61 -8.98
CA ASN A 62 9.60 10.69 -9.01
C ASN A 62 10.16 11.96 -9.67
N LYS A 63 9.32 12.87 -10.13
CA LYS A 63 9.77 14.11 -10.80
C LYS A 63 8.83 15.27 -10.54
N ARG A 64 9.38 16.49 -10.59
CA ARG A 64 8.60 17.74 -10.58
C ARG A 64 7.68 17.80 -11.79
N ALA A 65 6.47 18.29 -11.59
CA ALA A 65 5.49 18.58 -12.64
C ALA A 65 4.91 19.98 -12.38
N VAL A 66 3.60 20.17 -12.39
CA VAL A 66 2.97 21.40 -11.90
C VAL A 66 3.27 21.58 -10.41
N GLY A 67 3.14 20.50 -9.63
CA GLY A 67 3.53 20.44 -8.24
C GLY A 67 4.79 19.60 -7.99
N PRO A 68 5.21 19.44 -6.73
CA PRO A 68 6.37 18.64 -6.33
C PRO A 68 6.22 17.15 -6.68
N ALA A 69 7.37 16.47 -6.74
CA ALA A 69 7.43 15.02 -6.70
C ALA A 69 6.97 14.53 -5.31
N LEU A 70 6.14 13.49 -5.28
CA LEU A 70 5.53 13.02 -4.02
C LEU A 70 6.15 11.73 -3.47
N ARG A 71 7.15 11.16 -4.11
CA ARG A 71 7.85 9.98 -3.59
C ARG A 71 8.50 10.30 -2.24
N GLY A 72 8.15 9.50 -1.20
CA GLY A 72 8.70 9.67 0.14
C GLY A 72 8.22 10.96 0.82
N VAL A 73 7.00 11.41 0.55
CA VAL A 73 6.46 12.66 1.11
C VAL A 73 6.35 12.61 2.64
N SER A 74 6.08 11.44 3.23
CA SER A 74 5.98 11.27 4.68
C SER A 74 7.32 11.47 5.42
N ALA A 75 8.44 11.29 4.71
CA ALA A 75 9.76 11.57 5.29
C ALA A 75 10.09 13.08 5.33
N LYS A 76 9.33 13.91 4.63
CA LYS A 76 9.56 15.35 4.51
C LYS A 76 8.63 16.18 5.39
N TYR A 77 7.42 15.73 5.58
CA TYR A 77 6.36 16.48 6.25
C TYR A 77 5.65 15.60 7.29
N ASP A 78 5.29 16.21 8.40
CA ASP A 78 4.49 15.57 9.43
C ASP A 78 3.11 15.15 8.89
N ARG A 79 2.58 14.05 9.41
CA ARG A 79 1.32 13.47 8.93
C ARG A 79 0.13 14.40 9.16
N GLU A 80 0.04 15.01 10.34
CA GLU A 80 -1.04 15.95 10.66
C GLU A 80 -0.96 17.22 9.82
N TRP A 81 0.26 17.65 9.52
CA TRP A 81 0.49 18.75 8.61
C TRP A 81 0.00 18.39 7.20
N LEU A 82 0.29 17.19 6.70
CA LEU A 82 -0.18 16.70 5.40
C LEU A 82 -1.71 16.63 5.31
N TYR A 83 -2.38 16.19 6.38
CA TYR A 83 -3.84 16.18 6.41
C TYR A 83 -4.40 17.60 6.23
N THR A 84 -3.86 18.56 6.95
CA THR A 84 -4.30 19.95 6.88
C THR A 84 -3.99 20.56 5.51
N TRP A 85 -2.79 20.33 5.01
CA TRP A 85 -2.33 20.83 3.71
C TRP A 85 -3.18 20.30 2.56
N ILE A 86 -3.43 19.02 2.48
CA ILE A 86 -4.19 18.40 1.41
C ILE A 86 -5.66 18.85 1.44
N LYS A 87 -6.22 18.96 2.62
CA LYS A 87 -7.61 19.42 2.78
C LYS A 87 -7.79 20.89 2.46
N ASN A 88 -6.84 21.74 2.83
CA ASN A 88 -6.94 23.19 2.56
C ASN A 88 -5.59 23.91 2.56
N SER A 89 -4.79 23.71 1.51
CA SER A 89 -3.49 24.37 1.34
C SER A 89 -3.59 25.89 1.34
N THR A 90 -4.64 26.45 0.72
CA THR A 90 -4.85 27.90 0.65
C THR A 90 -5.02 28.53 2.04
N ALA A 91 -5.73 27.86 2.94
CA ALA A 91 -5.89 28.35 4.31
C ALA A 91 -4.55 28.34 5.06
N MET A 92 -3.73 27.30 4.88
CA MET A 92 -2.42 27.22 5.51
C MET A 92 -1.46 28.30 5.01
N VAL A 93 -1.42 28.57 3.71
CA VAL A 93 -0.62 29.69 3.18
C VAL A 93 -1.09 31.01 3.77
N LYS A 94 -2.40 31.25 3.81
CA LYS A 94 -2.98 32.49 4.37
C LYS A 94 -2.74 32.65 5.89
N SER A 95 -2.63 31.56 6.63
CA SER A 95 -2.30 31.62 8.05
C SER A 95 -0.83 31.92 8.35
N GLY A 96 0.02 31.92 7.31
CA GLY A 96 1.45 32.15 7.47
C GLY A 96 2.22 30.93 7.95
N ASP A 97 1.68 29.70 7.78
CA ASP A 97 2.44 28.48 8.06
C ASP A 97 3.73 28.47 7.21
N ALA A 98 4.87 28.40 7.87
CA ALA A 98 6.17 28.61 7.23
C ALA A 98 6.47 27.59 6.10
N GLN A 99 6.07 26.32 6.28
CA GLN A 99 6.25 25.29 5.25
C GLN A 99 5.30 25.52 4.08
N ALA A 100 4.04 25.87 4.36
CA ALA A 100 3.05 26.15 3.34
C ALA A 100 3.43 27.35 2.48
N VAL A 101 3.89 28.43 3.09
CA VAL A 101 4.36 29.63 2.41
C VAL A 101 5.59 29.31 1.55
N ALA A 102 6.58 28.58 2.09
CA ALA A 102 7.77 28.21 1.35
C ALA A 102 7.45 27.37 0.09
N ILE A 103 6.55 26.41 0.20
CA ILE A 103 6.11 25.62 -0.96
C ILE A 103 5.38 26.51 -1.99
N TYR A 104 4.49 27.37 -1.52
CA TYR A 104 3.76 28.30 -2.40
C TYR A 104 4.69 29.20 -3.18
N GLU A 105 5.71 29.76 -2.54
CA GLU A 105 6.73 30.59 -3.19
C GLU A 105 7.62 29.79 -4.15
N GLU A 106 8.06 28.58 -3.75
CA GLU A 106 8.86 27.68 -4.60
C GLU A 106 8.15 27.35 -5.92
N TYR A 107 6.81 27.30 -5.88
CA TYR A 107 5.99 26.99 -7.05
C TYR A 107 5.34 28.24 -7.68
N ASN A 108 5.98 29.41 -7.52
CA ASN A 108 5.60 30.69 -8.13
C ASN A 108 4.16 31.10 -7.84
N GLY A 109 3.70 30.88 -6.63
CA GLY A 109 2.35 31.22 -6.22
C GLY A 109 1.26 30.28 -6.76
N SER A 110 1.64 29.12 -7.26
CA SER A 110 0.67 28.12 -7.71
C SER A 110 -0.11 27.53 -6.54
N VAL A 111 -1.43 27.69 -6.57
CA VAL A 111 -2.31 27.17 -5.53
C VAL A 111 -2.63 25.69 -5.81
N MET A 112 -2.41 24.83 -4.83
CA MET A 112 -2.88 23.45 -4.86
C MET A 112 -4.39 23.41 -4.65
N THR A 113 -5.11 22.62 -5.43
CA THR A 113 -6.54 22.36 -5.21
C THR A 113 -6.77 21.74 -3.83
N SER A 114 -7.78 22.24 -3.12
CA SER A 114 -8.18 21.72 -1.81
C SER A 114 -9.08 20.48 -1.96
N PHE A 115 -8.89 19.49 -1.09
CA PHE A 115 -9.64 18.24 -1.08
C PHE A 115 -10.30 17.99 0.29
N PRO A 116 -11.26 18.84 0.72
CA PRO A 116 -11.87 18.74 2.03
C PRO A 116 -12.71 17.45 2.22
N GLN A 117 -13.10 16.80 1.12
CA GLN A 117 -13.86 15.56 1.11
C GLN A 117 -13.01 14.32 1.45
N LEU A 118 -11.67 14.39 1.36
CA LEU A 118 -10.81 13.26 1.69
C LEU A 118 -10.75 13.08 3.21
N SER A 119 -11.01 11.86 3.67
CA SER A 119 -10.78 11.48 5.06
C SER A 119 -9.27 11.41 5.37
N ASN A 120 -8.91 11.34 6.66
CA ASN A 120 -7.51 11.10 7.03
C ASN A 120 -7.04 9.73 6.51
N GLU A 121 -7.91 8.71 6.54
CA GLU A 121 -7.62 7.39 6.00
C GLU A 121 -7.37 7.41 4.48
N ASP A 122 -8.16 8.17 3.71
CA ASP A 122 -7.90 8.35 2.28
C ASP A 122 -6.52 8.96 2.03
N ILE A 123 -6.15 9.94 2.83
CA ILE A 123 -4.83 10.59 2.75
C ILE A 123 -3.72 9.63 3.17
N ASP A 124 -3.92 8.81 4.20
CA ASP A 124 -2.99 7.77 4.62
C ASP A 124 -2.76 6.75 3.50
N ASN A 125 -3.80 6.33 2.84
CA ASN A 125 -3.71 5.44 1.69
C ASN A 125 -2.93 6.09 0.53
N ILE A 126 -3.17 7.38 0.24
CA ILE A 126 -2.39 8.12 -0.76
C ILE A 126 -0.91 8.18 -0.36
N ILE A 127 -0.60 8.46 0.91
CA ILE A 127 0.77 8.49 1.42
C ILE A 127 1.42 7.12 1.30
N ALA A 128 0.72 6.03 1.68
CA ALA A 128 1.21 4.68 1.52
C ALA A 128 1.59 4.38 0.05
N TYR A 129 0.76 4.81 -0.90
CA TYR A 129 1.09 4.66 -2.33
C TYR A 129 2.28 5.52 -2.76
N THR A 130 2.39 6.77 -2.30
CA THR A 130 3.50 7.65 -2.68
C THR A 130 4.83 7.19 -2.10
N ASP A 131 4.81 6.53 -0.95
CA ASP A 131 6.00 6.01 -0.28
C ASP A 131 6.37 4.58 -0.74
N TYR A 132 5.40 3.85 -1.33
CA TYR A 132 5.62 2.48 -1.79
C TYR A 132 6.71 2.39 -2.84
N ILE A 133 7.77 1.64 -2.54
CA ILE A 133 8.84 1.30 -3.46
C ILE A 133 8.57 -0.12 -3.96
N PRO A 134 8.20 -0.31 -5.25
CA PRO A 134 8.01 -1.66 -5.79
C PRO A 134 9.28 -2.50 -5.59
N PRO A 135 9.15 -3.78 -5.24
CA PRO A 135 10.28 -4.69 -5.26
C PRO A 135 10.99 -4.62 -6.62
N ALA A 136 12.31 -4.63 -6.59
CA ALA A 136 13.07 -4.73 -7.84
C ALA A 136 12.56 -5.94 -8.65
N PRO A 137 12.39 -5.82 -9.99
CA PRO A 137 12.03 -6.97 -10.80
C PRO A 137 13.02 -8.09 -10.49
N VAL A 138 12.55 -9.18 -9.94
CA VAL A 138 13.36 -10.40 -9.82
C VAL A 138 13.76 -10.76 -11.25
N ALA A 139 15.05 -10.58 -11.56
CA ALA A 139 15.58 -11.06 -12.82
C ALA A 139 15.13 -12.52 -12.93
N SER A 140 14.28 -12.83 -13.93
CA SER A 140 13.84 -14.19 -14.17
C SER A 140 15.09 -15.05 -14.18
N ALA A 141 15.22 -15.93 -13.19
CA ALA A 141 16.30 -16.88 -13.15
C ALA A 141 16.25 -17.62 -14.49
N THR A 142 17.22 -17.34 -15.34
CA THR A 142 17.43 -18.05 -16.60
C THR A 142 17.54 -19.51 -16.23
N VAL A 143 16.52 -20.29 -16.56
CA VAL A 143 16.58 -21.75 -16.45
C VAL A 143 17.69 -22.22 -17.41
N PRO A 144 18.80 -22.78 -16.93
CA PRO A 144 19.80 -23.34 -17.81
C PRO A 144 19.27 -24.63 -18.40
N GLY A 145 18.82 -24.60 -19.65
CA GLY A 145 18.43 -25.81 -20.35
C GLY A 145 17.30 -25.67 -21.36
N ALA A 146 17.44 -24.79 -22.35
CA ALA A 146 16.71 -24.95 -23.59
C ALA A 146 17.70 -24.77 -24.75
N ALA A 147 17.99 -25.85 -25.45
CA ALA A 147 18.83 -25.90 -26.62
C ALA A 147 18.30 -25.00 -27.76
N PRO A 148 19.18 -24.52 -28.69
CA PRO A 148 18.77 -23.63 -29.77
C PRO A 148 18.01 -24.39 -30.84
N GLY A 149 16.72 -24.15 -30.96
CA GLY A 149 15.84 -24.62 -32.02
C GLY A 149 15.56 -23.54 -33.04
N GLN A 150 16.23 -23.61 -34.14
CA GLN A 150 15.96 -23.21 -35.54
C GLN A 150 15.11 -21.99 -35.85
N SER A 151 15.77 -21.05 -36.51
CA SER A 151 15.26 -20.05 -37.44
C SER A 151 14.10 -20.54 -38.31
N GLY A 152 12.97 -19.87 -38.24
CA GLY A 152 11.90 -19.86 -39.21
C GLY A 152 11.73 -18.45 -39.74
N SER A 153 12.41 -18.15 -40.85
CA SER A 153 12.18 -16.97 -41.68
C SER A 153 10.77 -17.06 -42.29
N SER A 154 9.94 -16.08 -42.02
CA SER A 154 8.76 -15.78 -42.85
C SER A 154 8.72 -14.30 -43.11
N GLY A 155 9.14 -13.92 -44.29
CA GLY A 155 9.03 -12.59 -44.85
C GLY A 155 7.57 -12.17 -44.97
N VAL A 156 7.29 -10.93 -44.61
CA VAL A 156 6.06 -10.25 -44.97
C VAL A 156 6.44 -9.06 -45.81
N ASN A 157 6.13 -9.19 -47.10
CA ASN A 157 6.27 -8.15 -48.10
C ASN A 157 5.27 -7.01 -47.81
N ASN A 158 5.77 -5.84 -47.50
CA ASN A 158 5.00 -4.60 -47.58
C ASN A 158 5.16 -4.03 -48.99
N ASN A 159 4.20 -4.29 -49.83
CA ASN A 159 3.91 -3.51 -51.04
C ASN A 159 2.38 -3.39 -51.15
N ILE A 160 1.85 -2.25 -50.77
CA ILE A 160 0.65 -1.68 -51.41
C ILE A 160 0.85 -0.17 -51.44
N ILE A 161 1.06 0.30 -52.67
CA ILE A 161 0.92 1.64 -53.17
C ILE A 161 -0.57 1.82 -53.52
N LEU A 162 -1.20 2.84 -53.04
CA LEU A 162 -2.06 3.84 -53.72
C LEU A 162 -2.66 4.75 -52.68
#